data_894d6c12c606bd6adab8ee5fa5c8c052
#
_entry.id   894d6c12c606bd6adab8ee5fa5c8c052
#
_cell.length_a   1.000
_cell.length_b   1.000
_cell.length_c   1.000
_cell.angle_alpha   90.00
_cell.angle_beta   90.00
_cell.angle_gamma   90.00
#
_symmetry.space_group_name_H-M   'P 1'
#
loop_
_entity.id
_entity.type
_entity.pdbx_description
1 polymer ?
#
loop_
_entity_poly.entity_id
_entity_poly.type
_entity_poly.pdbx_seq_one_letter_code
_entity_poly.pdbx_strand_id
1 'polypeptide(L)'
;MARFYYSTTFAQTADKVWAVIRDFNGFQWAEGVGKSRIENRKANNEVGAVRDFRYYDRTTRQRLVAHSDTDRCYSYESVEPLDTLRSYRQTLRVAPIVDTSTAFVEWTAEFDAPAEEHERWQKCLTEEAAKSLEKLRTYLAEQ
;
A
#
# COMPACT_ATOMS: atom_id res chain seq x y z
N MET A 1 19.80 -3.04 3.06
CA MET A 1 18.35 -2.98 2.81
C MET A 1 18.07 -2.90 1.32
N ALA A 2 17.17 -3.72 0.86
CA ALA A 2 16.73 -3.67 -0.52
C ALA A 2 15.53 -2.71 -0.66
N ARG A 3 15.24 -2.29 -1.86
CA ARG A 3 14.17 -1.34 -2.14
C ARG A 3 13.35 -1.75 -3.35
N PHE A 4 12.07 -1.36 -3.34
CA PHE A 4 11.27 -1.41 -4.54
C PHE A 4 10.58 -0.05 -4.75
N TYR A 5 10.29 0.26 -6.00
CA TYR A 5 9.59 1.49 -6.37
C TYR A 5 8.66 1.18 -7.54
N TYR A 6 7.43 1.63 -7.43
CA TYR A 6 6.46 1.57 -8.51
C TYR A 6 5.65 2.86 -8.55
N SER A 7 5.37 3.35 -9.74
CA SER A 7 4.52 4.54 -9.88
C SER A 7 3.65 4.43 -11.11
N THR A 8 2.51 5.11 -11.06
CA THR A 8 1.57 5.18 -12.18
C THR A 8 0.70 6.43 -12.04
N THR A 9 -0.05 6.74 -13.08
CA THR A 9 -0.98 7.87 -13.08
C THR A 9 -2.42 7.38 -13.08
N PHE A 10 -3.32 8.24 -12.57
CA PHE A 10 -4.76 8.02 -12.57
C PHE A 10 -5.46 9.20 -13.24
N ALA A 11 -6.58 8.95 -13.90
CA ALA A 11 -7.36 10.00 -14.57
C ALA A 11 -8.08 10.91 -13.58
N GLN A 12 -8.34 10.41 -12.37
CA GLN A 12 -9.05 11.17 -11.33
C GLN A 12 -8.09 12.16 -10.64
N THR A 13 -8.67 13.12 -9.91
CA THR A 13 -7.87 14.08 -9.13
C THR A 13 -7.15 13.38 -7.97
N ALA A 14 -6.08 14.01 -7.49
CA ALA A 14 -5.33 13.48 -6.34
C ALA A 14 -6.24 13.30 -5.12
N ASP A 15 -7.18 14.22 -4.87
CA ASP A 15 -8.08 14.11 -3.73
C ASP A 15 -9.02 12.91 -3.85
N LYS A 16 -9.52 12.62 -5.04
CA LYS A 16 -10.39 11.44 -5.26
C LYS A 16 -9.63 10.14 -5.06
N VAL A 17 -8.42 10.05 -5.58
CA VAL A 17 -7.58 8.87 -5.42
C VAL A 17 -7.21 8.69 -3.95
N TRP A 18 -6.78 9.77 -3.29
CA TRP A 18 -6.39 9.72 -1.88
C TRP A 18 -7.56 9.34 -0.97
N ALA A 19 -8.76 9.81 -1.27
CA ALA A 19 -9.96 9.48 -0.49
C ALA A 19 -10.17 7.96 -0.35
N VAL A 20 -9.77 7.18 -1.35
CA VAL A 20 -9.85 5.72 -1.31
C VAL A 20 -8.60 5.12 -0.65
N ILE A 21 -7.41 5.54 -1.08
CA ILE A 21 -6.14 4.97 -0.59
C ILE A 21 -5.95 5.22 0.92
N ARG A 22 -6.40 6.38 1.43
CA ARG A 22 -6.16 6.78 2.81
C ARG A 22 -6.76 5.85 3.86
N ASP A 23 -7.76 5.09 3.52
CA ASP A 23 -8.41 4.18 4.48
C ASP A 23 -7.53 2.94 4.68
N PHE A 24 -6.83 2.91 5.80
CA PHE A 24 -5.87 1.85 6.11
C PHE A 24 -6.56 0.49 6.24
N ASN A 25 -7.84 0.44 6.59
CA ASN A 25 -8.60 -0.80 6.69
C ASN A 25 -9.40 -1.12 5.42
N GLY A 26 -9.60 -0.16 4.54
CA GLY A 26 -10.36 -0.31 3.30
C GLY A 26 -9.46 -0.44 2.09
N PHE A 27 -8.67 -1.50 2.00
CA PHE A 27 -7.71 -1.65 0.91
C PHE A 27 -7.90 -2.96 0.12
N GLN A 28 -9.14 -3.43 0.01
CA GLN A 28 -9.47 -4.62 -0.78
C GLN A 28 -9.21 -4.42 -2.28
N TRP A 29 -8.92 -3.19 -2.69
CA TRP A 29 -8.40 -2.89 -4.01
C TRP A 29 -7.00 -3.47 -4.22
N ALA A 30 -6.25 -3.77 -3.17
CA ALA A 30 -4.92 -4.35 -3.29
C ALA A 30 -5.01 -5.84 -3.66
N GLU A 31 -4.07 -6.29 -4.47
CA GLU A 31 -4.04 -7.66 -4.98
C GLU A 31 -3.89 -8.67 -3.82
N GLY A 32 -4.72 -9.70 -3.84
CA GLY A 32 -4.66 -10.77 -2.85
C GLY A 32 -5.28 -10.43 -1.49
N VAL A 33 -5.75 -9.18 -1.28
CA VAL A 33 -6.29 -8.75 0.00
C VAL A 33 -7.78 -9.10 0.09
N GLY A 34 -8.13 -9.81 1.14
CA GLY A 34 -9.50 -10.16 1.45
C GLY A 34 -10.02 -9.34 2.63
N LYS A 35 -10.66 -10.03 3.57
CA LYS A 35 -11.27 -9.38 4.74
C LYS A 35 -10.20 -8.76 5.64
N SER A 36 -10.45 -7.54 6.10
CA SER A 36 -9.53 -6.78 6.95
C SER A 36 -10.25 -6.19 8.16
N ARG A 37 -9.54 -6.07 9.29
CA ARG A 37 -10.02 -5.40 10.49
C ARG A 37 -8.86 -4.72 11.20
N ILE A 38 -9.15 -3.68 11.98
CA ILE A 38 -8.17 -3.07 12.89
C ILE A 38 -8.26 -3.82 14.22
N GLU A 39 -7.20 -4.50 14.61
CA GLU A 39 -7.22 -5.41 15.75
C GLU A 39 -7.08 -4.73 17.12
N ASN A 40 -6.54 -3.50 17.17
CA ASN A 40 -6.20 -2.83 18.43
C ASN A 40 -7.07 -1.63 18.77
N ARG A 41 -8.30 -1.60 18.24
CA ARG A 41 -9.33 -0.59 18.55
C ARG A 41 -8.98 0.85 18.21
N LYS A 42 -7.94 1.07 17.41
CA LYS A 42 -7.60 2.40 16.93
C LYS A 42 -8.46 2.76 15.72
N ALA A 43 -8.56 4.05 15.41
CA ALA A 43 -9.19 4.49 14.19
C ALA A 43 -8.36 4.05 12.97
N ASN A 44 -9.01 3.92 11.81
CA ASN A 44 -8.35 3.41 10.60
C ASN A 44 -7.11 4.20 10.19
N ASN A 45 -7.09 5.50 10.47
CA ASN A 45 -5.99 6.38 10.05
C ASN A 45 -5.13 6.83 11.24
N GLU A 46 -5.27 6.20 12.37
CA GLU A 46 -4.52 6.54 13.57
C GLU A 46 -3.19 5.80 13.58
N VAL A 47 -2.09 6.53 13.75
CA VAL A 47 -0.75 5.93 13.86
C VAL A 47 -0.75 4.93 15.00
N GLY A 48 -0.21 3.75 14.75
CA GLY A 48 -0.24 2.62 15.67
C GLY A 48 -1.36 1.61 15.37
N ALA A 49 -2.33 1.96 14.51
CA ALA A 49 -3.36 1.00 14.11
C ALA A 49 -2.72 -0.21 13.43
N VAL A 50 -3.17 -1.40 13.80
CA VAL A 50 -2.69 -2.65 13.20
C VAL A 50 -3.85 -3.27 12.42
N ARG A 51 -3.68 -3.37 11.11
CA ARG A 51 -4.65 -4.06 10.27
C ARG A 51 -4.26 -5.53 10.18
N ASP A 52 -5.26 -6.39 10.39
CA ASP A 52 -5.18 -7.83 10.34
C ASP A 52 -6.05 -8.25 9.16
N PHE A 53 -5.46 -8.85 8.15
CA PHE A 53 -6.17 -9.10 6.91
C PHE A 53 -5.77 -10.44 6.29
N ARG A 54 -6.69 -10.94 5.47
CA ARG A 54 -6.41 -12.12 4.66
C ARG A 54 -5.62 -11.71 3.43
N TYR A 55 -4.43 -12.30 3.25
CA TYR A 55 -3.60 -12.07 2.08
C TYR A 55 -3.39 -13.43 1.39
N TYR A 56 -4.08 -13.62 0.27
CA TYR A 56 -4.20 -14.93 -0.39
C TYR A 56 -4.71 -15.96 0.61
N ASP A 57 -3.93 -16.97 0.98
CA ASP A 57 -4.32 -18.06 1.86
C ASP A 57 -3.83 -17.92 3.31
N ARG A 58 -3.30 -16.75 3.68
CA ARG A 58 -2.72 -16.52 5.03
C ARG A 58 -3.25 -15.24 5.65
N THR A 59 -3.13 -15.15 6.96
CA THR A 59 -3.40 -13.95 7.71
C THR A 59 -2.12 -13.13 7.83
N THR A 60 -2.21 -11.84 7.57
CA THR A 60 -1.09 -10.91 7.57
C THR A 60 -1.44 -9.70 8.42
N ARG A 61 -0.45 -9.12 9.10
CA ARG A 61 -0.65 -7.97 9.96
C ARG A 61 0.35 -6.87 9.62
N GLN A 62 -0.16 -5.63 9.58
CA GLN A 62 0.67 -4.46 9.27
C GLN A 62 0.29 -3.31 10.21
N ARG A 63 1.29 -2.56 10.64
CA ARG A 63 1.11 -1.41 11.55
C ARG A 63 1.29 -0.10 10.81
N LEU A 64 0.34 0.82 10.98
CA LEU A 64 0.45 2.17 10.44
C LEU A 64 1.46 2.95 11.27
N VAL A 65 2.50 3.48 10.62
CA VAL A 65 3.59 4.19 11.32
C VAL A 65 3.62 5.68 10.99
N ALA A 66 2.98 6.11 9.92
CA ALA A 66 2.86 7.54 9.57
C ALA A 66 1.63 7.75 8.69
N HIS A 67 0.99 8.90 8.84
CA HIS A 67 -0.16 9.28 8.02
C HIS A 67 -0.21 10.80 7.89
N SER A 68 -0.37 11.31 6.68
CA SER A 68 -0.55 12.74 6.42
C SER A 68 -1.59 12.95 5.34
N ASP A 69 -2.72 13.55 5.70
CA ASP A 69 -3.73 13.93 4.71
C ASP A 69 -3.27 15.14 3.88
N THR A 70 -2.47 16.02 4.47
CA THR A 70 -1.93 17.19 3.76
C THR A 70 -1.00 16.78 2.62
N ASP A 71 -0.09 15.83 2.89
CA ASP A 71 0.87 15.34 1.91
C ASP A 71 0.35 14.14 1.13
N ARG A 72 -0.83 13.64 1.48
CA ARG A 72 -1.48 12.47 0.88
C ARG A 72 -0.54 11.28 0.83
N CYS A 73 -0.06 10.88 2.01
CA CYS A 73 0.79 9.71 2.11
C CYS A 73 0.59 9.00 3.43
N TYR A 74 0.89 7.71 3.44
CA TYR A 74 0.98 6.95 4.67
C TYR A 74 2.05 5.87 4.54
N SER A 75 2.60 5.47 5.68
CA SER A 75 3.61 4.41 5.75
C SER A 75 3.17 3.35 6.74
N TYR A 76 3.51 2.12 6.44
CA TYR A 76 3.22 0.99 7.31
C TYR A 76 4.37 -0.01 7.30
N GLU A 77 4.41 -0.83 8.34
CA GLU A 77 5.46 -1.84 8.48
C GLU A 77 4.86 -3.21 8.78
N SER A 78 5.61 -4.25 8.46
CA SER A 78 5.22 -5.62 8.80
C SER A 78 5.27 -5.84 10.32
N VAL A 79 4.35 -6.64 10.83
CA VAL A 79 4.37 -7.09 12.23
C VAL A 79 5.12 -8.42 12.33
N GLU A 80 4.89 -9.36 11.40
CA GLU A 80 5.61 -10.62 11.31
C GLU A 80 6.25 -10.79 9.93
N PRO A 81 7.23 -11.70 9.82
CA PRO A 81 7.80 -12.04 8.52
C PRO A 81 6.75 -12.63 7.57
N LEU A 82 6.98 -12.42 6.28
CA LEU A 82 6.23 -13.06 5.21
C LEU A 82 7.21 -13.92 4.42
N ASP A 83 7.25 -15.23 4.72
CA ASP A 83 8.21 -16.14 4.12
C ASP A 83 9.63 -15.62 4.40
N THR A 84 10.50 -15.53 3.39
CA THR A 84 11.86 -15.03 3.54
C THR A 84 11.94 -13.51 3.57
N LEU A 85 10.84 -12.81 3.35
CA LEU A 85 10.73 -11.37 3.55
C LEU A 85 10.61 -11.12 5.06
N ARG A 86 11.75 -10.84 5.70
CA ARG A 86 11.83 -10.76 7.17
C ARG A 86 11.09 -9.55 7.72
N SER A 87 11.20 -8.43 7.03
CA SER A 87 10.50 -7.21 7.41
C SER A 87 10.42 -6.27 6.22
N TYR A 88 9.46 -5.35 6.27
CA TYR A 88 9.34 -4.29 5.26
C TYR A 88 8.70 -3.07 5.87
N ARG A 89 9.00 -1.93 5.27
CA ARG A 89 8.29 -0.68 5.50
C ARG A 89 7.92 -0.12 4.13
N GLN A 90 6.65 0.16 3.94
CA GLN A 90 6.13 0.62 2.66
C GLN A 90 5.49 1.99 2.82
N THR A 91 5.52 2.78 1.76
CA THR A 91 4.89 4.09 1.70
C THR A 91 4.08 4.21 0.42
N LEU A 92 2.83 4.66 0.56
CA LEU A 92 1.97 5.05 -0.55
C LEU A 92 1.83 6.57 -0.52
N ARG A 93 2.02 7.22 -1.66
CA ARG A 93 1.90 8.66 -1.79
C ARG A 93 1.12 9.01 -3.04
N VAL A 94 0.21 9.98 -2.91
CA VAL A 94 -0.58 10.50 -4.03
C VAL A 94 -0.20 11.96 -4.22
N ALA A 95 0.30 12.30 -5.42
CA ALA A 95 0.67 13.65 -5.76
C ALA A 95 -0.24 14.18 -6.88
N PRO A 96 -0.60 15.48 -6.86
CA PRO A 96 -1.38 16.04 -7.95
C PRO A 96 -0.49 16.31 -9.17
N ILE A 97 -1.03 16.01 -10.35
CA ILE A 97 -0.48 16.50 -11.61
C ILE A 97 -1.34 17.71 -11.96
N VAL A 98 -0.85 18.89 -11.61
CA VAL A 98 -1.64 20.12 -11.59
C VAL A 98 -2.15 20.50 -12.99
N ASP A 99 -1.31 20.35 -13.99
CA ASP A 99 -1.58 20.77 -15.34
C ASP A 99 -2.76 20.01 -15.98
N THR A 100 -2.92 18.75 -15.64
CA THR A 100 -4.01 17.90 -16.18
C THR A 100 -5.12 17.62 -15.17
N SER A 101 -4.97 18.06 -13.91
CA SER A 101 -5.89 17.75 -12.81
C SER A 101 -6.06 16.25 -12.60
N THR A 102 -4.96 15.52 -12.72
CA THR A 102 -4.91 14.07 -12.53
C THR A 102 -4.03 13.72 -11.33
N ALA A 103 -3.79 12.45 -11.09
CA ALA A 103 -3.03 12.00 -9.94
C ALA A 103 -1.83 11.15 -10.35
N PHE A 104 -0.76 11.25 -9.57
CA PHE A 104 0.42 10.44 -9.65
C PHE A 104 0.55 9.66 -8.35
N VAL A 105 0.62 8.34 -8.42
CA VAL A 105 0.72 7.48 -7.24
C VAL A 105 2.07 6.79 -7.22
N GLU A 106 2.77 6.90 -6.09
CA GLU A 106 4.03 6.23 -5.85
C GLU A 106 3.87 5.22 -4.73
N TRP A 107 4.43 4.04 -4.93
CA TRP A 107 4.47 2.99 -3.92
C TRP A 107 5.91 2.54 -3.77
N THR A 108 6.48 2.74 -2.58
CA THR A 108 7.87 2.42 -2.29
C THR A 108 7.97 1.47 -1.11
N ALA A 109 9.05 0.73 -1.04
CA ALA A 109 9.34 -0.10 0.13
C ALA A 109 10.84 -0.20 0.36
N GLU A 110 11.20 -0.28 1.63
CA GLU A 110 12.50 -0.79 2.07
C GLU A 110 12.20 -2.13 2.71
N PHE A 111 13.01 -3.15 2.41
CA PHE A 111 12.73 -4.48 2.92
C PHE A 111 14.02 -5.24 3.22
N ASP A 112 13.88 -6.21 4.12
CA ASP A 112 14.96 -7.10 4.53
C ASP A 112 14.63 -8.53 4.12
N ALA A 113 15.53 -9.12 3.33
CA ALA A 113 15.45 -10.49 2.88
C ALA A 113 16.88 -10.97 2.59
N PRO A 114 17.12 -12.29 2.50
CA PRO A 114 18.44 -12.78 2.10
C PRO A 114 18.88 -12.12 0.78
N ALA A 115 20.16 -11.80 0.68
CA ALA A 115 20.72 -11.09 -0.48
C ALA A 115 20.39 -11.78 -1.80
N GLU A 116 20.45 -13.11 -1.84
CA GLU A 116 20.15 -13.92 -3.02
C GLU A 116 18.69 -13.87 -3.45
N GLU A 117 17.82 -13.33 -2.59
CA GLU A 117 16.38 -13.23 -2.89
C GLU A 117 15.92 -11.79 -3.15
N HIS A 118 16.82 -10.81 -3.14
CA HIS A 118 16.45 -9.41 -3.36
C HIS A 118 15.74 -9.20 -4.69
N GLU A 119 16.28 -9.76 -5.78
CA GLU A 119 15.67 -9.62 -7.11
C GLU A 119 14.28 -10.26 -7.15
N ARG A 120 14.13 -11.43 -6.54
CA ARG A 120 12.85 -12.14 -6.50
C ARG A 120 11.79 -11.30 -5.78
N TRP A 121 12.15 -10.73 -4.62
CA TRP A 121 11.20 -9.90 -3.88
C TRP A 121 10.92 -8.57 -4.56
N GLN A 122 11.93 -7.94 -5.18
CA GLN A 122 11.71 -6.72 -5.96
C GLN A 122 10.71 -6.96 -7.09
N LYS A 123 10.87 -8.05 -7.80
CA LYS A 123 9.94 -8.43 -8.89
C LYS A 123 8.55 -8.71 -8.35
N CYS A 124 8.45 -9.50 -7.27
CA CYS A 124 7.18 -9.85 -6.65
C CYS A 124 6.43 -8.60 -6.19
N LEU A 125 7.10 -7.73 -5.44
CA LEU A 125 6.49 -6.51 -4.91
C LEU A 125 6.08 -5.54 -6.02
N THR A 126 6.88 -5.44 -7.07
CA THR A 126 6.55 -4.61 -8.25
C THR A 126 5.29 -5.13 -8.95
N GLU A 127 5.22 -6.44 -9.17
CA GLU A 127 4.06 -7.06 -9.83
C GLU A 127 2.79 -6.91 -8.98
N GLU A 128 2.91 -7.09 -7.66
CA GLU A 128 1.78 -6.92 -6.74
C GLU A 128 1.30 -5.46 -6.72
N ALA A 129 2.22 -4.50 -6.71
CA ALA A 129 1.87 -3.09 -6.76
C ALA A 129 1.16 -2.74 -8.07
N ALA A 130 1.68 -3.23 -9.19
CA ALA A 130 1.07 -2.98 -10.50
C ALA A 130 -0.35 -3.54 -10.59
N LYS A 131 -0.55 -4.77 -10.14
CA LYS A 131 -1.88 -5.40 -10.12
C LYS A 131 -2.84 -4.68 -9.19
N SER A 132 -2.37 -4.29 -8.01
CA SER A 132 -3.17 -3.58 -7.02
C SER A 132 -3.66 -2.23 -7.55
N LEU A 133 -2.76 -1.45 -8.13
CA LEU A 133 -3.13 -0.13 -8.65
C LEU A 133 -4.01 -0.25 -9.89
N GLU A 134 -3.89 -1.32 -10.66
CA GLU A 134 -4.81 -1.58 -11.77
C GLU A 134 -6.21 -1.91 -11.27
N LYS A 135 -6.34 -2.68 -10.20
CA LYS A 135 -7.63 -2.94 -9.55
C LYS A 135 -8.24 -1.64 -9.02
N LEU A 136 -7.42 -0.78 -8.42
CA LEU A 136 -7.87 0.52 -7.94
C LEU A 136 -8.35 1.40 -9.10
N ARG A 137 -7.65 1.37 -10.23
CA ARG A 137 -8.04 2.12 -11.43
C ARG A 137 -9.42 1.69 -11.91
N THR A 138 -9.66 0.38 -11.97
CA THR A 138 -10.96 -0.17 -12.36
C THR A 138 -12.06 0.27 -11.39
N TYR A 139 -11.78 0.18 -10.09
CA TYR A 139 -12.72 0.59 -9.05
C TYR A 139 -13.09 2.08 -9.19
N LEU A 140 -12.10 2.94 -9.38
CA LEU A 140 -12.33 4.39 -9.52
C LEU A 140 -13.07 4.75 -10.80
N ALA A 141 -12.86 4.01 -11.86
CA ALA A 141 -13.56 4.23 -13.14
C ALA A 141 -15.05 3.94 -13.05
N GLU A 142 -15.46 3.10 -12.08
CA GLU A 142 -16.86 2.72 -11.88
C GLU A 142 -17.61 3.65 -10.90
N GLN A 143 -16.93 4.63 -10.32
CA GLN A 143 -17.54 5.58 -9.38
C GLN A 143 -18.26 6.75 -10.05
#